data_4d5b20ef0a1d9ba947deb680a0061d4f
#
_entry.id   4d5b20ef0a1d9ba947deb680a0061d4f
#
_cell.length_a   1.000
_cell.length_b   1.000
_cell.length_c   1.000
_cell.angle_alpha   90.00
_cell.angle_beta   90.00
_cell.angle_gamma   90.00
#
_symmetry.space_group_name_H-M   'P 1'
#
loop_
_entity.id
_entity.type
_entity.pdbx_description
1 polymer ?
#
loop_
_entity_poly.entity_id
_entity_poly.type
_entity_poly.pdbx_seq_one_letter_code
_entity_poly.pdbx_strand_id
1 'polypeptide(L)'
;MVSQPKLENGIFEDTYTTSFSQTGIHDVLTNKSLLSILENIAWRHSAYVHFTFSDISKYNLTWVLLNWKLKVLKRIKGEENIRIQTWGRIATRIFVLRDFKIYDEQGNLCVIATSKWCLVDTTKGKIAKIPDNIGEVYGGFNADSVFGIEDIPKLAEPTSSPIASDTYKIRRFDLDLNKHVHNLNYLNIAYELLPEDVYDGEELNNVEILYKKELKYGDVVKSYLYKDNDVYTVVLKSQDDSVLHSIIKLY
;
A
#
# COMPACT_ATOMS: atom_id res chain seq x y z
N MET A 1 18.78 9.28 20.30
CA MET A 1 18.75 10.39 19.30
C MET A 1 18.13 9.84 18.04
N VAL A 2 17.04 10.44 17.58
CA VAL A 2 16.44 10.08 16.27
C VAL A 2 17.46 10.47 15.19
N SER A 3 17.93 9.52 14.40
CA SER A 3 18.89 9.81 13.33
C SER A 3 18.20 10.71 12.28
N GLN A 4 18.97 11.62 11.67
CA GLN A 4 18.46 12.41 10.55
C GLN A 4 18.25 11.49 9.33
N PRO A 5 17.20 11.72 8.53
CA PRO A 5 17.00 10.95 7.30
C PRO A 5 18.17 11.14 6.35
N LYS A 6 18.52 10.11 5.59
CA LYS A 6 19.60 10.13 4.62
C LYS A 6 19.18 9.53 3.29
N LEU A 7 19.82 10.00 2.22
CA LEU A 7 19.65 9.50 0.86
C LEU A 7 21.02 9.14 0.31
N GLU A 8 21.25 7.85 0.08
CA GLU A 8 22.51 7.33 -0.43
C GLU A 8 22.25 6.27 -1.51
N ASN A 9 22.88 6.39 -2.66
CA ASN A 9 22.76 5.44 -3.77
C ASN A 9 21.29 5.15 -4.16
N GLY A 10 20.43 6.18 -4.15
CA GLY A 10 19.01 6.07 -4.47
C GLY A 10 18.14 5.41 -3.37
N ILE A 11 18.73 5.05 -2.23
CA ILE A 11 18.01 4.51 -1.07
C ILE A 11 17.81 5.62 -0.05
N PHE A 12 16.55 5.95 0.22
CA PHE A 12 16.16 6.83 1.31
C PHE A 12 15.95 6.01 2.58
N GLU A 13 16.61 6.40 3.65
CA GLU A 13 16.55 5.73 4.94
C GLU A 13 16.14 6.71 6.03
N ASP A 14 15.27 6.26 6.93
CA ASP A 14 14.82 7.02 8.08
C ASP A 14 14.47 6.11 9.25
N THR A 15 14.33 6.68 10.43
CA THR A 15 13.92 5.98 11.66
C THR A 15 12.52 6.41 12.07
N TYR A 16 11.80 5.49 12.67
CA TYR A 16 10.45 5.71 13.15
C TYR A 16 10.24 4.95 14.46
N THR A 17 9.62 5.58 15.46
CA THR A 17 9.17 4.90 16.68
C THR A 17 7.71 4.53 16.50
N THR A 18 7.40 3.24 16.59
CA THR A 18 6.04 2.73 16.50
C THR A 18 5.21 3.14 17.71
N SER A 19 3.91 3.17 17.59
CA SER A 19 2.98 3.61 18.63
C SER A 19 2.03 2.49 19.00
N PHE A 20 1.63 2.45 20.26
CA PHE A 20 0.56 1.54 20.74
C PHE A 20 -0.72 1.64 19.90
N SER A 21 -1.11 2.84 19.48
CA SER A 21 -2.29 3.04 18.62
C SER A 21 -2.22 2.38 17.23
N GLN A 22 -1.05 1.88 16.84
CA GLN A 22 -0.82 1.18 15.58
C GLN A 22 -0.89 -0.34 15.72
N THR A 23 -1.00 -0.84 16.95
CA THR A 23 -1.17 -2.28 17.21
C THR A 23 -2.63 -2.71 17.10
N GLY A 24 -2.83 -3.99 16.81
CA GLY A 24 -4.11 -4.66 16.81
C GLY A 24 -4.32 -5.47 18.08
N ILE A 25 -5.31 -6.38 18.06
CA ILE A 25 -5.69 -7.26 19.17
C ILE A 25 -4.55 -8.21 19.60
N HIS A 26 -3.54 -8.41 18.76
CA HIS A 26 -2.39 -9.30 19.01
C HIS A 26 -1.15 -8.57 19.56
N ASP A 27 -1.28 -7.30 19.99
CA ASP A 27 -0.17 -6.46 20.47
C ASP A 27 1.01 -6.34 19.48
N VAL A 28 0.71 -6.41 18.18
CA VAL A 28 1.64 -6.20 17.08
C VAL A 28 1.07 -5.19 16.09
N LEU A 29 1.94 -4.54 15.31
CA LEU A 29 1.49 -3.63 14.25
C LEU A 29 0.58 -4.36 13.26
N THR A 30 -0.59 -3.79 13.01
CA THR A 30 -1.50 -4.32 11.99
C THR A 30 -0.91 -4.14 10.60
N ASN A 31 -1.33 -4.96 9.63
CA ASN A 31 -0.91 -4.79 8.24
C ASN A 31 -1.27 -3.39 7.69
N LYS A 32 -2.41 -2.84 8.11
CA LYS A 32 -2.79 -1.46 7.77
C LYS A 32 -1.80 -0.44 8.34
N SER A 33 -1.38 -0.60 9.58
CA SER A 33 -0.38 0.28 10.21
C SER A 33 0.98 0.19 9.52
N LEU A 34 1.42 -1.03 9.17
CA LEU A 34 2.65 -1.23 8.39
C LEU A 34 2.59 -0.50 7.05
N LEU A 35 1.52 -0.67 6.28
CA LEU A 35 1.35 0.04 5.00
C LEU A 35 1.29 1.55 5.18
N SER A 36 0.66 2.06 6.26
CA SER A 36 0.65 3.49 6.59
C SER A 36 2.05 4.04 6.85
N ILE A 37 2.88 3.31 7.58
CA ILE A 37 4.29 3.67 7.81
C ILE A 37 5.04 3.72 6.47
N LEU A 38 4.80 2.76 5.57
CA LEU A 38 5.44 2.69 4.26
C LEU A 38 4.96 3.82 3.31
N GLU A 39 3.70 4.20 3.35
CA GLU A 39 3.21 5.39 2.63
C GLU A 39 3.86 6.66 3.16
N ASN A 40 3.97 6.80 4.47
CA ASN A 40 4.58 7.96 5.11
C ASN A 40 6.06 8.09 4.76
N ILE A 41 6.85 7.00 4.75
CA ILE A 41 8.27 7.07 4.36
C ILE A 41 8.42 7.42 2.88
N ALA A 42 7.55 6.94 2.00
CA ALA A 42 7.53 7.31 0.58
C ALA A 42 7.27 8.81 0.41
N TRP A 43 6.31 9.36 1.18
CA TRP A 43 6.02 10.79 1.19
C TRP A 43 7.20 11.61 1.74
N ARG A 44 7.85 11.16 2.83
CA ARG A 44 9.04 11.81 3.39
C ARG A 44 10.20 11.83 2.42
N HIS A 45 10.42 10.76 1.65
CA HIS A 45 11.41 10.75 0.57
C HIS A 45 11.07 11.81 -0.49
N SER A 46 9.81 11.89 -0.93
CA SER A 46 9.37 12.93 -1.88
C SER A 46 9.58 14.35 -1.34
N ALA A 47 9.30 14.56 -0.05
CA ALA A 47 9.53 15.84 0.62
C ALA A 47 11.03 16.18 0.73
N TYR A 48 11.86 15.19 1.03
CA TYR A 48 13.32 15.34 1.14
C TYR A 48 13.97 15.80 -0.18
N VAL A 49 13.46 15.29 -1.31
CA VAL A 49 13.94 15.68 -2.66
C VAL A 49 13.14 16.84 -3.27
N HIS A 50 12.32 17.53 -2.49
CA HIS A 50 11.48 18.65 -2.95
C HIS A 50 10.57 18.30 -4.13
N PHE A 51 10.01 17.08 -4.14
CA PHE A 51 9.09 16.59 -5.16
C PHE A 51 7.79 16.08 -4.52
N THR A 52 7.14 16.97 -3.75
CA THR A 52 5.89 16.68 -3.03
C THR A 52 4.67 16.68 -3.97
N PHE A 53 3.51 16.31 -3.42
CA PHE A 53 2.23 16.42 -4.13
C PHE A 53 1.98 17.84 -4.67
N SER A 54 2.30 18.90 -3.90
CA SER A 54 2.14 20.28 -4.33
C SER A 54 3.12 20.66 -5.46
N ASP A 55 4.27 20.04 -5.55
CA ASP A 55 5.24 20.29 -6.62
C ASP A 55 4.78 19.64 -7.93
N ILE A 56 4.31 18.41 -7.86
CA ILE A 56 3.80 17.66 -9.02
C ILE A 56 2.51 18.29 -9.56
N SER A 57 1.63 18.77 -8.68
CA SER A 57 0.35 19.39 -9.07
C SER A 57 0.52 20.64 -9.93
N LYS A 58 1.66 21.34 -9.81
CA LYS A 58 2.01 22.50 -10.69
C LYS A 58 2.11 22.10 -12.18
N TYR A 59 2.35 20.82 -12.44
CA TYR A 59 2.39 20.24 -13.79
C TYR A 59 1.08 19.54 -14.19
N ASN A 60 0.00 19.72 -13.41
CA ASN A 60 -1.26 19.01 -13.56
C ASN A 60 -1.10 17.48 -13.49
N LEU A 61 -0.17 17.01 -12.69
CA LEU A 61 0.09 15.58 -12.49
C LEU A 61 -0.20 15.19 -11.03
N THR A 62 -0.56 13.93 -10.84
CA THR A 62 -0.67 13.32 -9.51
C THR A 62 -0.22 11.87 -9.56
N TRP A 63 0.40 11.40 -8.47
CA TRP A 63 0.70 9.99 -8.28
C TRP A 63 -0.56 9.22 -7.90
N VAL A 64 -0.76 8.07 -8.55
CA VAL A 64 -1.85 7.13 -8.24
C VAL A 64 -1.23 5.78 -7.91
N LEU A 65 -1.57 5.27 -6.74
CA LEU A 65 -1.20 3.94 -6.28
C LEU A 65 -2.11 2.90 -6.95
N LEU A 66 -1.49 1.87 -7.52
CA LEU A 66 -2.20 0.80 -8.23
C LEU A 66 -2.16 -0.53 -7.47
N ASN A 67 -1.04 -0.83 -6.81
CA ASN A 67 -0.85 -2.09 -6.11
C ASN A 67 0.00 -1.93 -4.86
N TRP A 68 -0.28 -2.83 -3.91
CA TRP A 68 0.63 -3.20 -2.83
C TRP A 68 0.93 -4.70 -2.85
N LYS A 69 2.17 -5.04 -2.49
CA LYS A 69 2.59 -6.37 -2.08
C LYS A 69 3.43 -6.21 -0.81
N LEU A 70 2.96 -6.80 0.29
CA LEU A 70 3.60 -6.76 1.61
C LEU A 70 3.88 -8.20 2.07
N LYS A 71 5.03 -8.42 2.69
CA LYS A 71 5.35 -9.63 3.44
C LYS A 71 5.98 -9.27 4.77
N VAL A 72 5.39 -9.78 5.84
CA VAL A 72 5.93 -9.67 7.20
C VAL A 72 6.76 -10.93 7.47
N LEU A 73 8.02 -10.75 7.83
CA LEU A 73 8.97 -11.80 8.17
C LEU A 73 9.07 -11.97 9.69
N LYS A 74 8.90 -10.87 10.42
CA LYS A 74 8.87 -10.79 11.88
C LYS A 74 7.90 -9.68 12.27
N ARG A 75 6.96 -9.96 13.16
CA ARG A 75 6.03 -8.96 13.67
C ARG A 75 6.73 -7.95 14.58
N ILE A 76 6.34 -6.70 14.46
CA ILE A 76 6.84 -5.55 15.20
C ILE A 76 5.77 -5.15 16.20
N LYS A 77 6.16 -4.83 17.42
CA LYS A 77 5.26 -4.34 18.47
C LYS A 77 5.11 -2.82 18.44
N GLY A 78 4.22 -2.30 19.29
CA GLY A 78 4.19 -0.89 19.62
C GLY A 78 5.42 -0.48 20.43
N GLU A 79 5.75 0.82 20.36
CA GLU A 79 6.85 1.45 21.11
C GLU A 79 8.26 0.91 20.77
N GLU A 80 8.42 0.28 19.61
CA GLU A 80 9.72 -0.14 19.09
C GLU A 80 10.29 0.91 18.12
N ASN A 81 11.61 1.10 18.15
CA ASN A 81 12.31 1.89 17.14
C ASN A 81 12.63 1.02 15.94
N ILE A 82 12.24 1.47 14.79
CA ILE A 82 12.48 0.77 13.52
C ILE A 82 13.26 1.65 12.56
N ARG A 83 14.02 1.01 11.68
CA ARG A 83 14.73 1.64 10.58
C ARG A 83 14.06 1.22 9.27
N ILE A 84 13.74 2.21 8.43
CA ILE A 84 12.98 2.00 7.21
C ILE A 84 13.81 2.46 6.02
N GLN A 85 13.90 1.64 4.99
CA GLN A 85 14.52 1.96 3.72
C GLN A 85 13.47 1.93 2.62
N THR A 86 13.57 2.87 1.66
CA THR A 86 12.74 2.88 0.45
C THR A 86 13.51 3.41 -0.75
N TRP A 87 13.21 2.88 -1.94
CA TRP A 87 13.78 3.31 -3.21
C TRP A 87 12.83 3.07 -4.37
N GLY A 88 13.00 3.84 -5.43
CA GLY A 88 12.24 3.68 -6.67
C GLY A 88 12.92 2.71 -7.65
N ARG A 89 12.11 2.02 -8.45
CA ARG A 89 12.52 1.26 -9.65
C ARG A 89 11.63 1.61 -10.82
N ILE A 90 12.17 1.74 -12.02
CA ILE A 90 11.36 1.90 -13.23
C ILE A 90 10.87 0.50 -13.66
N ALA A 91 9.54 0.32 -13.74
CA ALA A 91 8.95 -0.87 -14.33
C ALA A 91 8.73 -0.70 -15.84
N THR A 92 8.16 0.45 -16.26
CA THR A 92 7.91 0.79 -17.66
C THR A 92 7.93 2.31 -17.85
N ARG A 93 7.66 2.78 -19.08
CA ARG A 93 7.53 4.23 -19.37
C ARG A 93 6.37 4.93 -18.62
N ILE A 94 5.44 4.18 -18.04
CA ILE A 94 4.23 4.71 -17.38
C ILE A 94 4.04 4.20 -15.96
N PHE A 95 4.87 3.27 -15.49
CA PHE A 95 4.80 2.70 -14.15
C PHE A 95 6.14 2.76 -13.42
N VAL A 96 6.08 3.13 -12.14
CA VAL A 96 7.19 3.06 -11.19
C VAL A 96 6.84 2.08 -10.10
N LEU A 97 7.79 1.25 -9.71
CA LEU A 97 7.75 0.47 -8.50
C LEU A 97 8.51 1.19 -7.40
N ARG A 98 8.08 0.97 -6.17
CA ARG A 98 8.80 1.44 -4.98
C ARG A 98 8.92 0.28 -4.02
N ASP A 99 10.15 -0.02 -3.65
CA ASP A 99 10.48 -1.08 -2.71
C ASP A 99 10.76 -0.53 -1.32
N PHE A 100 10.54 -1.39 -0.31
CA PHE A 100 10.66 -1.04 1.09
C PHE A 100 11.25 -2.18 1.89
N LYS A 101 12.04 -1.83 2.92
CA LYS A 101 12.49 -2.73 3.98
C LYS A 101 12.29 -2.06 5.34
N ILE A 102 11.82 -2.83 6.31
CA ILE A 102 11.79 -2.40 7.72
C ILE A 102 12.69 -3.33 8.52
N TYR A 103 13.52 -2.73 9.36
CA TYR A 103 14.42 -3.43 10.27
C TYR A 103 14.07 -3.05 11.71
N ASP A 104 14.21 -4.00 12.63
CA ASP A 104 14.13 -3.74 14.08
C ASP A 104 15.40 -3.04 14.60
N GLU A 105 15.43 -2.72 15.90
CA GLU A 105 16.59 -2.09 16.56
C GLU A 105 17.86 -2.95 16.50
N GLN A 106 17.71 -4.27 16.42
CA GLN A 106 18.83 -5.22 16.33
C GLN A 106 19.34 -5.37 14.88
N GLY A 107 18.68 -4.73 13.92
CA GLY A 107 19.03 -4.80 12.50
C GLY A 107 18.46 -6.02 11.77
N ASN A 108 17.54 -6.78 12.37
CA ASN A 108 16.87 -7.89 11.69
C ASN A 108 15.83 -7.33 10.71
N LEU A 109 15.77 -7.93 9.51
CA LEU A 109 14.76 -7.60 8.51
C LEU A 109 13.40 -8.14 8.96
N CYS A 110 12.44 -7.24 9.18
CA CYS A 110 11.11 -7.58 9.68
C CYS A 110 10.04 -7.55 8.60
N VAL A 111 10.12 -6.59 7.65
CA VAL A 111 9.10 -6.40 6.62
C VAL A 111 9.75 -6.06 5.30
N ILE A 112 9.22 -6.64 4.22
CA ILE A 112 9.49 -6.22 2.85
C ILE A 112 8.18 -5.87 2.15
N ALA A 113 8.22 -4.85 1.28
CA ALA A 113 7.06 -4.48 0.49
C ALA A 113 7.46 -3.86 -0.85
N THR A 114 6.53 -3.95 -1.80
CA THR A 114 6.61 -3.24 -3.08
C THR A 114 5.26 -2.59 -3.37
N SER A 115 5.28 -1.35 -3.82
CA SER A 115 4.11 -0.65 -4.35
C SER A 115 4.30 -0.28 -5.81
N LYS A 116 3.19 -0.21 -6.57
CA LYS A 116 3.19 0.19 -7.99
C LYS A 116 2.40 1.46 -8.18
N TRP A 117 2.98 2.40 -8.92
CA TRP A 117 2.47 3.74 -9.12
C TRP A 117 2.43 4.12 -10.59
N CYS A 118 1.48 4.99 -10.95
CA CYS A 118 1.49 5.74 -12.21
C CYS A 118 1.27 7.23 -11.95
N LEU A 119 1.69 8.05 -12.92
CA LEU A 119 1.28 9.45 -12.98
C LEU A 119 -0.01 9.57 -13.77
N VAL A 120 -0.91 10.44 -13.31
CA VAL A 120 -2.15 10.79 -14.01
C VAL A 120 -2.16 12.30 -14.29
N ASP A 121 -2.43 12.66 -15.54
CA ASP A 121 -2.74 14.04 -15.93
C ASP A 121 -4.14 14.39 -15.42
N THR A 122 -4.21 15.28 -14.45
CA THR A 122 -5.47 15.64 -13.76
C THR A 122 -6.43 16.44 -14.65
N THR A 123 -5.93 17.04 -15.73
CA THR A 123 -6.77 17.77 -16.70
C THR A 123 -7.41 16.86 -17.72
N LYS A 124 -6.72 15.77 -18.08
CA LYS A 124 -7.19 14.80 -19.10
C LYS A 124 -7.77 13.53 -18.51
N GLY A 125 -7.52 13.27 -17.22
CA GLY A 125 -7.91 12.02 -16.54
C GLY A 125 -7.24 10.78 -17.15
N LYS A 126 -6.00 10.90 -17.68
CA LYS A 126 -5.28 9.83 -18.38
C LYS A 126 -3.91 9.61 -17.76
N ILE A 127 -3.42 8.35 -17.84
CA ILE A 127 -2.06 8.02 -17.44
C ILE A 127 -1.07 8.82 -18.28
N ALA A 128 -0.13 9.48 -17.60
CA ALA A 128 0.95 10.25 -18.19
C ALA A 128 2.24 9.42 -18.28
N LYS A 129 3.14 9.80 -19.20
CA LYS A 129 4.50 9.24 -19.25
C LYS A 129 5.27 9.67 -18.00
N ILE A 130 6.05 8.76 -17.44
CA ILE A 130 7.01 9.08 -16.38
C ILE A 130 8.10 9.98 -16.97
N PRO A 131 8.42 11.14 -16.35
CA PRO A 131 9.52 12.00 -16.80
C PRO A 131 10.85 11.24 -16.83
N ASP A 132 11.64 11.45 -17.88
CA ASP A 132 12.88 10.70 -18.09
C ASP A 132 13.91 10.96 -16.97
N ASN A 133 13.87 12.13 -16.34
CA ASN A 133 14.75 12.53 -15.22
C ASN A 133 14.21 12.15 -13.83
N ILE A 134 13.10 11.43 -13.71
CA ILE A 134 12.49 11.14 -12.41
C ILE A 134 13.46 10.37 -11.48
N GLY A 135 14.29 9.51 -12.04
CA GLY A 135 15.34 8.81 -11.28
C GLY A 135 16.32 9.78 -10.62
N GLU A 136 16.79 10.79 -11.36
CA GLU A 136 17.70 11.81 -10.84
C GLU A 136 17.05 12.62 -9.72
N VAL A 137 15.78 12.98 -9.88
CA VAL A 137 14.98 13.69 -8.86
C VAL A 137 14.96 12.93 -7.54
N TYR A 138 14.81 11.60 -7.58
CA TYR A 138 14.79 10.76 -6.38
C TYR A 138 16.18 10.27 -5.93
N GLY A 139 17.27 10.90 -6.39
CA GLY A 139 18.64 10.57 -5.99
C GLY A 139 19.21 9.30 -6.64
N GLY A 140 18.58 8.85 -7.71
CA GLY A 140 18.87 7.61 -8.43
C GLY A 140 17.78 6.54 -8.19
N PHE A 141 17.70 5.61 -9.13
CA PHE A 141 16.93 4.41 -8.93
C PHE A 141 17.84 3.23 -8.59
N ASN A 142 17.45 2.45 -7.59
CA ASN A 142 18.10 1.18 -7.30
C ASN A 142 17.40 0.07 -8.09
N ALA A 143 18.17 -0.84 -8.71
CA ALA A 143 17.63 -1.96 -9.49
C ALA A 143 17.17 -3.13 -8.61
N ASP A 144 17.56 -3.16 -7.33
CA ASP A 144 17.27 -4.28 -6.44
C ASP A 144 15.77 -4.40 -6.13
N SER A 145 15.24 -5.59 -6.34
CA SER A 145 13.86 -5.94 -5.99
C SER A 145 13.82 -6.74 -4.70
N VAL A 146 13.04 -6.28 -3.71
CA VAL A 146 12.89 -7.02 -2.43
C VAL A 146 12.22 -8.37 -2.58
N PHE A 147 11.45 -8.57 -3.64
CA PHE A 147 10.81 -9.86 -3.97
C PHE A 147 11.48 -10.61 -5.12
N GLY A 148 12.53 -10.07 -5.74
CA GLY A 148 13.15 -10.67 -6.94
C GLY A 148 12.24 -10.65 -8.17
N ILE A 149 11.29 -9.72 -8.26
CA ILE A 149 10.31 -9.62 -9.36
C ILE A 149 10.50 -8.33 -10.16
N GLU A 150 10.26 -8.40 -11.46
CA GLU A 150 10.30 -7.21 -12.34
C GLU A 150 9.05 -6.34 -12.18
N ASP A 151 7.88 -6.95 -11.96
CA ASP A 151 6.60 -6.27 -11.74
C ASP A 151 5.74 -7.06 -10.74
N ILE A 152 4.76 -6.39 -10.11
CA ILE A 152 3.80 -7.04 -9.22
C ILE A 152 2.83 -7.87 -10.08
N PRO A 153 2.66 -9.19 -9.80
CA PRO A 153 1.72 -10.03 -10.52
C PRO A 153 0.30 -9.47 -10.49
N LYS A 154 -0.43 -9.63 -11.58
CA LYS A 154 -1.84 -9.21 -11.64
C LYS A 154 -2.69 -10.10 -10.76
N LEU A 155 -3.50 -9.48 -9.91
CA LEU A 155 -4.56 -10.17 -9.21
C LEU A 155 -5.78 -10.31 -10.16
N ALA A 156 -6.41 -11.48 -10.15
CA ALA A 156 -7.64 -11.76 -10.87
C ALA A 156 -8.76 -12.09 -9.89
N GLU A 157 -10.00 -11.85 -10.29
CA GLU A 157 -11.17 -12.28 -9.53
C GLU A 157 -11.20 -13.81 -9.49
N PRO A 158 -11.48 -14.41 -8.31
CA PRO A 158 -11.70 -15.85 -8.21
C PRO A 158 -12.89 -16.29 -9.07
N THR A 159 -12.83 -17.52 -9.60
CA THR A 159 -13.91 -18.12 -10.39
C THR A 159 -14.84 -19.01 -9.55
N SER A 160 -14.46 -19.30 -8.31
CA SER A 160 -15.28 -20.04 -7.34
C SER A 160 -16.42 -19.17 -6.82
N SER A 161 -17.37 -19.77 -6.11
CA SER A 161 -18.38 -19.00 -5.38
C SER A 161 -17.77 -18.36 -4.12
N PRO A 162 -18.20 -17.14 -3.74
CA PRO A 162 -17.78 -16.54 -2.48
C PRO A 162 -18.31 -17.33 -1.29
N ILE A 163 -17.54 -17.36 -0.20
CA ILE A 163 -17.94 -18.02 1.06
C ILE A 163 -18.68 -17.05 2.01
N ALA A 164 -18.49 -15.74 1.83
CA ALA A 164 -19.20 -14.70 2.56
C ALA A 164 -19.32 -13.45 1.70
N SER A 165 -20.26 -12.58 2.03
CA SER A 165 -20.42 -11.26 1.40
C SER A 165 -21.04 -10.28 2.38
N ASP A 166 -20.70 -9.00 2.21
CA ASP A 166 -21.29 -7.90 2.98
C ASP A 166 -21.43 -6.66 2.09
N THR A 167 -22.08 -5.64 2.62
CA THR A 167 -22.29 -4.36 1.95
C THR A 167 -21.87 -3.21 2.87
N TYR A 168 -20.93 -2.38 2.40
CA TYR A 168 -20.41 -1.25 3.14
C TYR A 168 -20.77 0.07 2.45
N LYS A 169 -21.33 1.03 3.21
CA LYS A 169 -21.56 2.38 2.73
C LYS A 169 -20.39 3.28 3.12
N ILE A 170 -19.74 3.88 2.12
CA ILE A 170 -18.57 4.76 2.32
C ILE A 170 -18.95 5.98 3.17
N ARG A 171 -18.19 6.19 4.23
CA ARG A 171 -18.36 7.24 5.24
C ARG A 171 -17.35 8.38 5.04
N ARG A 172 -17.57 9.51 5.71
CA ARG A 172 -16.66 10.66 5.65
C ARG A 172 -15.27 10.37 6.20
N PHE A 173 -15.16 9.51 7.22
CA PHE A 173 -13.88 9.08 7.79
C PHE A 173 -13.06 8.14 6.90
N ASP A 174 -13.66 7.61 5.85
CA ASP A 174 -12.94 6.77 4.90
C ASP A 174 -12.14 7.57 3.88
N LEU A 175 -12.38 8.90 3.79
CA LEU A 175 -11.89 9.73 2.70
C LEU A 175 -10.52 10.34 2.98
N ASP A 176 -9.74 10.49 1.92
CA ASP A 176 -8.48 11.25 1.86
C ASP A 176 -8.69 12.71 1.42
N LEU A 177 -7.59 13.42 1.19
CA LEU A 177 -7.58 14.81 0.70
C LEU A 177 -8.24 14.99 -0.67
N ASN A 178 -8.26 13.95 -1.49
CA ASN A 178 -8.86 13.97 -2.82
C ASN A 178 -10.36 13.64 -2.78
N LYS A 179 -10.93 13.46 -1.58
CA LYS A 179 -12.32 13.04 -1.34
C LYS A 179 -12.62 11.64 -1.90
N HIS A 180 -11.61 10.81 -2.05
CA HIS A 180 -11.72 9.40 -2.37
C HIS A 180 -11.46 8.57 -1.11
N VAL A 181 -11.92 7.33 -1.10
CA VAL A 181 -11.58 6.40 -0.01
C VAL A 181 -10.06 6.24 0.03
N HIS A 182 -9.47 6.52 1.21
CA HIS A 182 -8.05 6.34 1.42
C HIS A 182 -7.66 4.87 1.16
N ASN A 183 -6.58 4.66 0.41
CA ASN A 183 -6.15 3.33 -0.06
C ASN A 183 -6.14 2.27 1.05
N LEU A 184 -5.69 2.62 2.24
CA LEU A 184 -5.59 1.68 3.37
C LEU A 184 -6.97 1.34 4.00
N ASN A 185 -8.01 2.14 3.76
CA ASN A 185 -9.34 1.86 4.30
C ASN A 185 -10.05 0.71 3.56
N TYR A 186 -9.56 0.32 2.38
CA TYR A 186 -10.01 -0.91 1.72
C TYR A 186 -9.68 -2.16 2.54
N LEU A 187 -8.58 -2.14 3.31
CA LEU A 187 -8.25 -3.23 4.24
C LEU A 187 -9.27 -3.37 5.37
N ASN A 188 -9.79 -2.26 5.91
CA ASN A 188 -10.83 -2.34 6.95
C ASN A 188 -12.03 -3.15 6.45
N ILE A 189 -12.49 -2.84 5.21
CA ILE A 189 -13.62 -3.56 4.61
C ILE A 189 -13.28 -5.05 4.40
N ALA A 190 -12.02 -5.34 4.03
CA ALA A 190 -11.59 -6.72 3.80
C ALA A 190 -11.52 -7.54 5.11
N TYR A 191 -11.01 -6.94 6.18
CA TYR A 191 -10.87 -7.62 7.48
C TYR A 191 -12.23 -7.92 8.12
N GLU A 192 -13.26 -7.09 7.91
CA GLU A 192 -14.63 -7.33 8.42
C GLU A 192 -15.29 -8.60 7.85
N LEU A 193 -14.77 -9.12 6.70
CA LEU A 193 -15.30 -10.34 6.10
C LEU A 193 -14.56 -11.60 6.54
N LEU A 194 -13.41 -11.47 7.19
CA LEU A 194 -12.65 -12.64 7.62
C LEU A 194 -13.46 -13.44 8.66
N PRO A 195 -13.37 -14.77 8.62
CA PRO A 195 -13.93 -15.59 9.70
C PRO A 195 -13.36 -15.18 11.07
N GLU A 196 -14.17 -15.25 12.12
CA GLU A 196 -13.78 -14.81 13.46
C GLU A 196 -12.52 -15.55 13.97
N ASP A 197 -12.42 -16.84 13.72
CA ASP A 197 -11.25 -17.66 14.07
C ASP A 197 -9.97 -17.25 13.33
N VAL A 198 -10.09 -16.66 12.14
CA VAL A 198 -8.96 -16.10 11.38
C VAL A 198 -8.59 -14.72 11.90
N TYR A 199 -9.60 -13.88 12.19
CA TYR A 199 -9.39 -12.54 12.72
C TYR A 199 -8.78 -12.57 14.14
N ASP A 200 -9.25 -13.48 14.99
CA ASP A 200 -8.76 -13.69 16.35
C ASP A 200 -7.46 -14.51 16.40
N GLY A 201 -7.07 -15.12 15.30
CA GLY A 201 -5.82 -15.85 15.15
C GLY A 201 -4.62 -14.93 14.97
N GLU A 202 -3.47 -15.49 14.55
CA GLU A 202 -2.30 -14.68 14.23
C GLU A 202 -2.55 -13.80 13.01
N GLU A 203 -2.01 -12.57 13.03
CA GLU A 203 -2.06 -11.65 11.89
C GLU A 203 -1.50 -12.32 10.61
N LEU A 204 -2.25 -12.24 9.52
CA LEU A 204 -1.85 -12.76 8.21
C LEU A 204 -0.62 -12.02 7.68
N ASN A 205 0.43 -12.76 7.34
CA ASN A 205 1.76 -12.19 7.09
C ASN A 205 1.96 -11.66 5.67
N ASN A 206 1.02 -11.91 4.77
CA ASN A 206 1.12 -11.48 3.38
C ASN A 206 -0.15 -10.71 2.99
N VAL A 207 0.06 -9.54 2.36
CA VAL A 207 -1.02 -8.70 1.84
C VAL A 207 -0.69 -8.34 0.40
N GLU A 208 -1.61 -8.61 -0.51
CA GLU A 208 -1.55 -8.12 -1.89
C GLU A 208 -2.83 -7.33 -2.19
N ILE A 209 -2.68 -6.11 -2.71
CA ILE A 209 -3.81 -5.24 -3.04
C ILE A 209 -3.69 -4.78 -4.49
N LEU A 210 -4.79 -4.85 -5.22
CA LEU A 210 -4.97 -4.23 -6.52
C LEU A 210 -6.08 -3.18 -6.41
N TYR A 211 -5.77 -1.93 -6.70
CA TYR A 211 -6.74 -0.84 -6.84
C TYR A 211 -7.12 -0.65 -8.31
N LYS A 212 -8.41 -0.58 -8.61
CA LYS A 212 -8.95 -0.44 -9.98
C LYS A 212 -9.71 0.86 -10.19
N LYS A 213 -10.68 1.10 -9.36
CA LYS A 213 -11.56 2.27 -9.44
C LYS A 213 -11.74 2.86 -8.05
N GLU A 214 -11.55 4.16 -7.93
CA GLU A 214 -11.77 4.88 -6.67
C GLU A 214 -13.21 4.78 -6.18
N LEU A 215 -13.38 4.83 -4.86
CA LEU A 215 -14.65 4.95 -4.15
C LEU A 215 -14.79 6.35 -3.57
N LYS A 216 -16.02 6.86 -3.49
CA LYS A 216 -16.35 8.20 -3.01
C LYS A 216 -17.37 8.17 -1.88
N TYR A 217 -17.53 9.29 -1.20
CA TYR A 217 -18.53 9.44 -0.17
C TYR A 217 -19.93 9.07 -0.67
N GLY A 218 -20.58 8.20 0.09
CA GLY A 218 -21.95 7.76 -0.16
C GLY A 218 -22.06 6.58 -1.13
N ASP A 219 -20.98 6.19 -1.80
CA ASP A 219 -20.98 4.94 -2.58
C ASP A 219 -21.31 3.76 -1.67
N VAL A 220 -21.99 2.78 -2.23
CA VAL A 220 -22.26 1.49 -1.59
C VAL A 220 -21.43 0.44 -2.31
N VAL A 221 -20.56 -0.23 -1.57
CA VAL A 221 -19.70 -1.27 -2.08
C VAL A 221 -20.14 -2.63 -1.55
N LYS A 222 -20.22 -3.61 -2.43
CA LYS A 222 -20.35 -5.03 -2.06
C LYS A 222 -18.96 -5.63 -1.95
N SER A 223 -18.75 -6.39 -0.91
CA SER A 223 -17.54 -7.15 -0.64
C SER A 223 -17.84 -8.65 -0.67
N TYR A 224 -16.99 -9.41 -1.33
CA TYR A 224 -17.11 -10.85 -1.50
C TYR A 224 -15.85 -11.53 -1.02
N LEU A 225 -15.96 -12.45 -0.08
CA LEU A 225 -14.84 -13.25 0.44
C LEU A 225 -14.78 -14.59 -0.28
N TYR A 226 -13.59 -14.93 -0.73
CA TYR A 226 -13.25 -16.23 -1.29
C TYR A 226 -12.13 -16.85 -0.48
N LYS A 227 -12.11 -18.18 -0.39
CA LYS A 227 -11.04 -18.95 0.24
C LYS A 227 -10.51 -20.00 -0.71
N ASP A 228 -9.20 -20.05 -0.87
CA ASP A 228 -8.48 -21.10 -1.57
C ASP A 228 -7.29 -21.51 -0.71
N ASN A 229 -7.38 -22.69 -0.09
CA ASN A 229 -6.46 -23.16 0.95
C ASN A 229 -6.37 -22.11 2.09
N ASP A 230 -5.16 -21.59 2.36
CA ASP A 230 -4.91 -20.57 3.40
C ASP A 230 -4.92 -19.14 2.84
N VAL A 231 -5.38 -18.94 1.61
CA VAL A 231 -5.47 -17.63 0.95
C VAL A 231 -6.90 -17.13 0.99
N TYR A 232 -7.10 -15.98 1.62
CA TYR A 232 -8.36 -15.24 1.62
C TYR A 232 -8.30 -14.15 0.57
N THR A 233 -9.26 -14.13 -0.34
CA THR A 233 -9.36 -13.08 -1.39
C THR A 233 -10.65 -12.32 -1.20
N VAL A 234 -10.55 -11.00 -0.99
CA VAL A 234 -11.71 -10.10 -0.93
C VAL A 234 -11.78 -9.30 -2.21
N VAL A 235 -12.95 -9.34 -2.85
CA VAL A 235 -13.26 -8.59 -4.07
C VAL A 235 -14.29 -7.52 -3.74
N LEU A 236 -13.96 -6.26 -4.01
CA LEU A 236 -14.85 -5.12 -3.79
C LEU A 236 -15.45 -4.64 -5.10
N LYS A 237 -16.77 -4.62 -5.19
CA LYS A 237 -17.53 -4.20 -6.37
C LYS A 237 -18.55 -3.10 -6.06
N SER A 238 -19.00 -2.40 -7.09
CA SER A 238 -20.14 -1.50 -6.98
C SER A 238 -21.40 -2.25 -6.54
N GLN A 239 -22.40 -1.52 -6.05
CA GLN A 239 -23.65 -2.11 -5.57
C GLN A 239 -24.38 -2.97 -6.61
N ASP A 240 -24.23 -2.68 -7.89
CA ASP A 240 -24.79 -3.41 -9.02
C ASP A 240 -23.84 -4.45 -9.64
N ASP A 241 -22.68 -4.68 -9.02
CA ASP A 241 -21.61 -5.58 -9.45
C ASP A 241 -20.94 -5.24 -10.80
N SER A 242 -21.27 -4.10 -11.41
CA SER A 242 -20.79 -3.71 -12.73
C SER A 242 -19.34 -3.20 -12.73
N VAL A 243 -18.85 -2.68 -11.58
CA VAL A 243 -17.53 -2.07 -11.45
C VAL A 243 -16.71 -2.77 -10.40
N LEU A 244 -15.51 -3.21 -10.77
CA LEU A 244 -14.50 -3.70 -9.84
C LEU A 244 -13.73 -2.52 -9.23
N HIS A 245 -13.72 -2.41 -7.90
CA HIS A 245 -12.98 -1.39 -7.17
C HIS A 245 -11.63 -1.88 -6.67
N SER A 246 -11.57 -3.09 -6.09
CA SER A 246 -10.31 -3.63 -5.56
C SER A 246 -10.35 -5.15 -5.46
N ILE A 247 -9.17 -5.76 -5.48
CA ILE A 247 -8.94 -7.16 -5.07
C ILE A 247 -7.87 -7.14 -4.01
N ILE A 248 -8.12 -7.82 -2.89
CA ILE A 248 -7.22 -7.91 -1.74
C ILE A 248 -7.00 -9.39 -1.42
N LYS A 249 -5.74 -9.81 -1.35
CA LYS A 249 -5.35 -11.15 -0.88
C LYS A 249 -4.66 -11.06 0.47
N LEU A 250 -5.04 -11.94 1.38
CA LEU A 250 -4.53 -12.06 2.74
C LEU A 250 -4.17 -13.53 3.00
N TYR A 251 -2.91 -13.82 3.45
CA TYR A 251 -2.45 -15.19 3.71
C TYR A 251 -1.19 -15.25 4.57
#